data_1f95a9ca3a05261b75ffa9cbc8638bad
#
_entry.id   1f95a9ca3a05261b75ffa9cbc8638bad
#
_cell.length_a   1.000
_cell.length_b   1.000
_cell.length_c   1.000
_cell.angle_alpha   90.00
_cell.angle_beta   90.00
_cell.angle_gamma   90.00
#
_symmetry.space_group_name_H-M   'P 1'
#
loop_
_entity.id
_entity.type
_entity.pdbx_description
1 polymer ?
#
loop_
_entity_poly.entity_id
_entity_poly.type
_entity_poly.pdbx_seq_one_letter_code
_entity_poly.pdbx_strand_id
1 'polypeptide(L)'
;VVRQYKAKGPVTNLLLPIVALDDAVGLIVFAVSFGISKALVSGELDLISILLNPLLEIVASLALGAAAGWLLTKLEVLFHSNTNRLNMTISLVFLTVALSMSHITLGPVTISFSSLLVCMMLGTVFCNLCPQSADLMKAADKWTSPLFALFFVISGAELELGVFTDWAIVCIGLVYILFRSAGKYIGAFASSKYMKCGPEICKYLGITLLPQAG
;
A
#
# COMPACT_ATOMS: atom_id res chain seq x y z
N VAL A 1 8.78 -2.03 14.28
CA VAL A 1 10.20 -2.36 14.57
C VAL A 1 11.04 -1.08 14.58
N VAL A 2 11.22 -0.33 13.47
CA VAL A 2 12.08 0.87 13.40
C VAL A 2 11.70 1.92 14.44
N ARG A 3 10.42 2.28 14.56
CA ARG A 3 9.91 3.22 15.57
C ARG A 3 10.07 2.68 16.99
N GLN A 4 9.80 1.39 17.20
CA GLN A 4 9.85 0.73 18.50
C GLN A 4 11.27 0.71 19.09
N TYR A 5 12.26 0.39 18.26
CA TYR A 5 13.66 0.36 18.66
C TYR A 5 14.40 1.67 18.43
N LYS A 6 13.70 2.72 17.98
CA LYS A 6 14.30 4.04 17.66
C LYS A 6 15.54 3.91 16.78
N ALA A 7 15.52 2.95 15.86
CA ALA A 7 16.65 2.68 14.98
C ALA A 7 16.93 3.88 14.07
N LYS A 8 18.19 4.29 14.03
CA LYS A 8 18.68 5.41 13.21
C LYS A 8 19.92 4.96 12.46
N GLY A 9 20.03 5.35 11.20
CA GLY A 9 21.21 5.03 10.40
C GLY A 9 20.92 5.13 8.90
N PRO A 10 21.97 5.02 8.06
CA PRO A 10 21.82 5.16 6.62
C PRO A 10 20.88 4.10 6.01
N VAL A 11 20.89 2.87 6.53
CA VAL A 11 19.97 1.81 6.09
C VAL A 11 18.53 2.17 6.44
N THR A 12 18.27 2.66 7.66
CA THR A 12 16.91 3.03 8.10
C THR A 12 16.33 4.19 7.30
N ASN A 13 17.17 5.18 6.98
CA ASN A 13 16.74 6.35 6.22
C ASN A 13 16.32 6.00 4.78
N LEU A 14 16.94 4.97 4.19
CA LEU A 14 16.56 4.46 2.88
C LEU A 14 15.40 3.47 2.95
N LEU A 15 15.32 2.67 4.02
CA LEU A 15 14.30 1.64 4.18
C LEU A 15 12.88 2.21 4.16
N LEU A 16 12.63 3.29 4.90
CA LEU A 16 11.29 3.86 5.03
C LEU A 16 10.70 4.35 3.69
N PRO A 17 11.41 5.16 2.87
CA PRO A 17 10.93 5.55 1.56
C PRO A 17 10.76 4.36 0.60
N ILE A 18 11.68 3.37 0.65
CA ILE A 18 11.61 2.19 -0.21
C ILE A 18 10.37 1.37 0.10
N VAL A 19 10.06 1.13 1.39
CA VAL A 19 8.86 0.39 1.78
C VAL A 19 7.59 1.10 1.31
N ALA A 20 7.52 2.42 1.43
CA ALA A 20 6.37 3.18 0.94
C ALA A 20 6.20 3.11 -0.59
N LEU A 21 7.31 3.10 -1.34
CA LEU A 21 7.28 2.96 -2.80
C LEU A 21 7.03 1.51 -3.25
N ASP A 22 7.49 0.52 -2.50
CA ASP A 22 7.30 -0.92 -2.79
C ASP A 22 5.81 -1.26 -2.93
N ASP A 23 4.99 -0.75 -2.04
CA ASP A 23 3.54 -0.95 -2.08
C ASP A 23 2.91 -0.35 -3.34
N ALA A 24 3.27 0.88 -3.70
CA ALA A 24 2.74 1.54 -4.90
C ALA A 24 3.19 0.82 -6.19
N VAL A 25 4.49 0.51 -6.31
CA VAL A 25 5.04 -0.20 -7.47
C VAL A 25 4.49 -1.62 -7.55
N GLY A 26 4.36 -2.31 -6.41
CA GLY A 26 3.79 -3.66 -6.32
C GLY A 26 2.36 -3.71 -6.86
N LEU A 27 1.51 -2.74 -6.51
CA LEU A 27 0.15 -2.63 -7.03
C LEU A 27 0.12 -2.42 -8.55
N ILE A 28 0.99 -1.56 -9.08
CA ILE A 28 1.07 -1.33 -10.53
C ILE A 28 1.46 -2.61 -11.26
N VAL A 29 2.52 -3.28 -10.82
CA VAL A 29 3.01 -4.52 -11.44
C VAL A 29 1.97 -5.62 -11.33
N PHE A 30 1.30 -5.74 -10.19
CA PHE A 30 0.22 -6.72 -9.99
C PHE A 30 -0.96 -6.45 -10.94
N ALA A 31 -1.44 -5.21 -11.03
CA ALA A 31 -2.56 -4.84 -11.89
C ALA A 31 -2.27 -5.15 -13.37
N VAL A 32 -1.06 -4.82 -13.85
CA VAL A 32 -0.63 -5.13 -15.22
C VAL A 32 -0.53 -6.64 -15.45
N SER A 33 0.10 -7.37 -14.51
CA SER A 33 0.27 -8.83 -14.63
C SER A 33 -1.08 -9.56 -14.61
N PHE A 34 -1.99 -9.13 -13.74
CA PHE A 34 -3.34 -9.67 -13.66
C PHE A 34 -4.15 -9.39 -14.92
N GLY A 35 -4.04 -8.15 -15.46
CA GLY A 35 -4.66 -7.78 -16.73
C GLY A 35 -4.20 -8.66 -17.89
N ILE A 36 -2.88 -8.88 -18.01
CA ILE A 36 -2.31 -9.79 -19.03
C ILE A 36 -2.81 -11.22 -18.85
N SER A 37 -2.82 -11.73 -17.62
CA SER A 37 -3.30 -13.10 -17.32
C SER A 37 -4.77 -13.28 -17.68
N LYS A 38 -5.61 -12.30 -17.36
CA LYS A 38 -7.03 -12.30 -17.71
C LYS A 38 -7.24 -12.34 -19.21
N ALA A 39 -6.50 -11.55 -19.97
CA ALA A 39 -6.59 -11.52 -21.43
C ALA A 39 -6.14 -12.83 -22.09
N LEU A 40 -5.09 -13.46 -21.57
CA LEU A 40 -4.65 -14.77 -22.07
C LEU A 40 -5.70 -15.85 -21.84
N VAL A 41 -6.45 -15.77 -20.74
CA VAL A 41 -7.52 -16.76 -20.43
C VAL A 41 -8.79 -16.49 -21.22
N SER A 42 -9.17 -15.22 -21.44
CA SER A 42 -10.39 -14.87 -22.19
C SER A 42 -10.23 -15.00 -23.71
N GLY A 43 -9.02 -15.11 -24.23
CA GLY A 43 -8.75 -15.22 -25.66
C GLY A 43 -8.98 -13.93 -26.47
N GLU A 44 -9.48 -12.89 -25.83
CA GLU A 44 -9.64 -11.56 -26.42
C GLU A 44 -8.39 -10.72 -26.08
N LEU A 45 -7.46 -10.65 -27.01
CA LEU A 45 -6.26 -9.83 -26.88
C LEU A 45 -6.59 -8.35 -27.19
N ASP A 46 -7.44 -7.74 -26.42
CA ASP A 46 -7.57 -6.30 -26.44
C ASP A 46 -6.51 -5.66 -25.54
N LEU A 47 -5.29 -5.57 -26.09
CA LEU A 47 -4.11 -5.01 -25.42
C LEU A 47 -4.37 -3.59 -24.88
N ILE A 48 -5.25 -2.85 -25.52
CA ILE A 48 -5.60 -1.49 -25.11
C ILE A 48 -6.36 -1.52 -23.80
N SER A 49 -7.38 -2.35 -23.68
CA SER A 49 -8.18 -2.48 -22.45
C SER A 49 -7.35 -3.06 -21.29
N ILE A 50 -6.41 -3.97 -21.58
CA ILE A 50 -5.56 -4.63 -20.58
C ILE A 50 -4.60 -3.62 -19.92
N LEU A 51 -4.05 -2.70 -20.69
CA LEU A 51 -3.08 -1.71 -20.18
C LEU A 51 -3.78 -0.43 -19.69
N LEU A 52 -4.85 -0.02 -20.37
CA LEU A 52 -5.55 1.23 -20.11
C LEU A 52 -6.35 1.17 -18.81
N ASN A 53 -7.05 0.05 -18.53
CA ASN A 53 -7.88 -0.06 -17.33
C ASN A 53 -7.08 0.04 -16.03
N PRO A 54 -5.96 -0.69 -15.81
CA PRO A 54 -5.14 -0.52 -14.62
C PRO A 54 -4.53 0.89 -14.51
N LEU A 55 -4.13 1.47 -15.64
CA LEU A 55 -3.57 2.83 -15.65
C LEU A 55 -4.64 3.86 -15.24
N LEU A 56 -5.85 3.74 -15.76
CA LEU A 56 -6.99 4.57 -15.38
C LEU A 56 -7.35 4.39 -13.91
N GLU A 57 -7.36 3.15 -13.40
CA GLU A 57 -7.59 2.84 -11.99
C GLU A 57 -6.58 3.54 -11.09
N ILE A 58 -5.28 3.50 -11.44
CA ILE A 58 -4.23 4.16 -10.68
C ILE A 58 -4.42 5.67 -10.69
N VAL A 59 -4.59 6.27 -11.87
CA VAL A 59 -4.75 7.73 -12.01
C VAL A 59 -6.01 8.22 -11.30
N ALA A 60 -7.13 7.52 -11.46
CA ALA A 60 -8.39 7.85 -10.81
C ALA A 60 -8.29 7.73 -9.28
N SER A 61 -7.63 6.67 -8.78
CA SER A 61 -7.40 6.47 -7.35
C SER A 61 -6.53 7.57 -6.74
N LEU A 62 -5.45 7.94 -7.42
CA LEU A 62 -4.58 9.04 -6.98
C LEU A 62 -5.31 10.37 -7.00
N ALA A 63 -6.12 10.64 -8.03
CA ALA A 63 -6.91 11.87 -8.13
C ALA A 63 -7.97 11.96 -7.01
N LEU A 64 -8.70 10.88 -6.75
CA LEU A 64 -9.68 10.80 -5.66
C LEU A 64 -9.02 11.00 -4.30
N GLY A 65 -7.90 10.31 -4.06
CA GLY A 65 -7.13 10.45 -2.82
C GLY A 65 -6.58 11.86 -2.62
N ALA A 66 -6.08 12.48 -3.68
CA ALA A 66 -5.59 13.87 -3.63
C ALA A 66 -6.71 14.86 -3.32
N ALA A 67 -7.86 14.73 -3.96
CA ALA A 67 -9.03 15.55 -3.71
C ALA A 67 -9.53 15.40 -2.26
N ALA A 68 -9.62 14.17 -1.75
CA ALA A 68 -10.01 13.89 -0.38
C ALA A 68 -8.99 14.43 0.64
N GLY A 69 -7.69 14.29 0.41
CA GLY A 69 -6.63 14.83 1.26
C GLY A 69 -6.61 16.36 1.30
N TRP A 70 -6.85 17.00 0.15
CA TRP A 70 -7.00 18.44 0.07
C TRP A 70 -8.25 18.92 0.83
N LEU A 71 -9.37 18.22 0.63
CA LEU A 71 -10.63 18.50 1.35
C LEU A 71 -10.45 18.36 2.86
N LEU A 72 -9.79 17.28 3.32
CA LEU A 72 -9.46 17.07 4.73
C LEU A 72 -8.67 18.24 5.30
N THR A 73 -7.64 18.68 4.60
CA THR A 73 -6.81 19.82 5.01
C THR A 73 -7.62 21.11 5.15
N LYS A 74 -8.56 21.35 4.25
CA LYS A 74 -9.43 22.53 4.31
C LYS A 74 -10.43 22.46 5.45
N LEU A 75 -11.04 21.31 5.67
CA LEU A 75 -12.01 21.09 6.74
C LEU A 75 -11.36 21.17 8.12
N GLU A 76 -10.10 20.76 8.25
CA GLU A 76 -9.41 20.79 9.54
C GLU A 76 -9.23 22.19 10.11
N VAL A 77 -9.08 23.18 9.26
CA VAL A 77 -8.98 24.59 9.68
C VAL A 77 -10.27 25.07 10.40
N LEU A 78 -11.41 24.46 10.09
CA LEU A 78 -12.70 24.80 10.69
C LEU A 78 -12.84 24.32 12.14
N PHE A 79 -12.07 23.31 12.54
CA PHE A 79 -12.19 22.69 13.86
C PHE A 79 -10.99 23.08 14.74
N HIS A 80 -11.30 23.53 15.98
CA HIS A 80 -10.27 23.96 16.95
C HIS A 80 -9.99 22.90 18.01
N SER A 81 -10.89 21.94 18.21
CA SER A 81 -10.73 20.86 19.18
C SER A 81 -10.03 19.65 18.57
N ASN A 82 -8.99 19.13 19.24
CA ASN A 82 -8.25 17.96 18.78
C ASN A 82 -9.13 16.71 18.63
N THR A 83 -10.13 16.53 19.51
CA THR A 83 -11.07 15.41 19.43
C THR A 83 -11.96 15.52 18.19
N ASN A 84 -12.47 16.71 17.90
CA ASN A 84 -13.32 16.93 16.72
C ASN A 84 -12.52 16.76 15.41
N ARG A 85 -11.28 17.22 15.37
CA ARG A 85 -10.36 17.01 14.25
C ARG A 85 -10.12 15.53 13.99
N LEU A 86 -9.83 14.75 15.03
CA LEU A 86 -9.63 13.32 14.91
C LEU A 86 -10.90 12.61 14.40
N ASN A 87 -12.05 12.90 14.98
CA ASN A 87 -13.31 12.31 14.55
C ASN A 87 -13.64 12.63 13.10
N MET A 88 -13.42 13.88 12.68
CA MET A 88 -13.63 14.30 11.31
C MET A 88 -12.65 13.59 10.35
N THR A 89 -11.38 13.49 10.74
CA THR A 89 -10.37 12.75 9.93
C THR A 89 -10.80 11.31 9.73
N ILE A 90 -11.18 10.61 10.80
CA ILE A 90 -11.64 9.23 10.74
C ILE A 90 -12.89 9.11 9.86
N SER A 91 -13.87 9.99 10.04
CA SER A 91 -15.11 9.97 9.25
C SER A 91 -14.85 10.21 7.78
N LEU A 92 -13.95 11.14 7.44
CA LEU A 92 -13.60 11.41 6.04
C LEU A 92 -12.82 10.26 5.41
N VAL A 93 -11.93 9.61 6.17
CA VAL A 93 -11.25 8.40 5.68
C VAL A 93 -12.24 7.29 5.38
N PHE A 94 -13.19 7.01 6.28
CA PHE A 94 -14.24 6.01 6.02
C PHE A 94 -15.11 6.38 4.82
N LEU A 95 -15.49 7.65 4.70
CA LEU A 95 -16.25 8.13 3.53
C LEU A 95 -15.44 7.94 2.24
N THR A 96 -14.17 8.25 2.26
CA THR A 96 -13.28 8.09 1.10
C THR A 96 -13.12 6.63 0.71
N VAL A 97 -12.98 5.73 1.69
CA VAL A 97 -12.93 4.27 1.45
C VAL A 97 -14.27 3.79 0.87
N ALA A 98 -15.39 4.23 1.42
CA ALA A 98 -16.72 3.87 0.89
C ALA A 98 -16.90 4.35 -0.55
N LEU A 99 -16.44 5.56 -0.88
CA LEU A 99 -16.45 6.07 -2.24
C LEU A 99 -15.52 5.26 -3.17
N SER A 100 -14.37 4.84 -2.68
CA SER A 100 -13.44 4.03 -3.48
C SER A 100 -13.95 2.62 -3.77
N MET A 101 -14.88 2.11 -2.96
CA MET A 101 -15.53 0.81 -3.21
C MET A 101 -16.68 0.89 -4.22
N SER A 102 -17.05 2.10 -4.64
CA SER A 102 -18.06 2.27 -5.69
C SER A 102 -17.45 2.05 -7.08
N HIS A 103 -18.11 1.24 -7.90
CA HIS A 103 -17.75 1.04 -9.29
C HIS A 103 -18.53 2.01 -10.17
N ILE A 104 -17.82 2.87 -10.88
CA ILE A 104 -18.46 3.83 -11.80
C ILE A 104 -18.35 3.24 -13.20
N THR A 105 -19.49 2.84 -13.77
CA THR A 105 -19.59 2.37 -15.15
C THR A 105 -19.93 3.54 -16.06
N LEU A 106 -18.99 3.96 -16.88
CA LEU A 106 -19.16 4.97 -17.93
C LEU A 106 -19.12 4.28 -19.30
N GLY A 107 -20.26 3.73 -19.73
CA GLY A 107 -20.35 3.00 -20.99
C GLY A 107 -19.52 1.71 -20.98
N PRO A 108 -18.58 1.50 -21.93
CA PRO A 108 -17.77 0.30 -22.02
C PRO A 108 -16.61 0.27 -21.00
N VAL A 109 -16.33 1.37 -20.31
CA VAL A 109 -15.22 1.49 -19.35
C VAL A 109 -15.77 1.44 -17.94
N THR A 110 -15.30 0.47 -17.14
CA THR A 110 -15.56 0.41 -15.70
C THR A 110 -14.37 1.01 -14.97
N ILE A 111 -14.57 2.14 -14.32
CA ILE A 111 -13.57 2.75 -13.45
C ILE A 111 -13.73 2.12 -12.07
N SER A 112 -12.76 1.32 -11.67
CA SER A 112 -12.57 0.84 -10.31
C SER A 112 -11.52 1.70 -9.60
N PHE A 113 -11.58 1.75 -8.28
CA PHE A 113 -10.62 2.48 -7.49
C PHE A 113 -9.88 1.51 -6.55
N SER A 114 -8.57 1.66 -6.45
CA SER A 114 -7.79 0.98 -5.43
C SER A 114 -7.89 1.76 -4.11
N SER A 115 -8.63 1.23 -3.14
CA SER A 115 -8.80 1.88 -1.82
C SER A 115 -7.46 2.16 -1.13
N LEU A 116 -6.47 1.29 -1.36
CA LEU A 116 -5.13 1.46 -0.79
C LEU A 116 -4.42 2.67 -1.40
N LEU A 117 -4.41 2.82 -2.73
CA LEU A 117 -3.82 3.98 -3.40
C LEU A 117 -4.54 5.29 -3.04
N VAL A 118 -5.87 5.25 -2.95
CA VAL A 118 -6.68 6.39 -2.52
C VAL A 118 -6.26 6.84 -1.12
N CYS A 119 -6.17 5.92 -0.14
CA CYS A 119 -5.77 6.24 1.22
C CYS A 119 -4.32 6.71 1.33
N MET A 120 -3.41 6.10 0.57
CA MET A 120 -2.00 6.53 0.51
C MET A 120 -1.88 7.97 0.01
N MET A 121 -2.58 8.30 -1.08
CA MET A 121 -2.54 9.64 -1.65
C MET A 121 -3.23 10.67 -0.75
N LEU A 122 -4.36 10.31 -0.14
CA LEU A 122 -5.03 11.13 0.88
C LEU A 122 -4.06 11.50 2.01
N GLY A 123 -3.40 10.50 2.59
CA GLY A 123 -2.43 10.70 3.67
C GLY A 123 -1.23 11.54 3.21
N THR A 124 -0.73 11.30 2.01
CA THR A 124 0.40 12.06 1.44
C THR A 124 0.06 13.53 1.28
N VAL A 125 -1.08 13.85 0.67
CA VAL A 125 -1.52 15.23 0.46
C VAL A 125 -1.80 15.91 1.80
N PHE A 126 -2.49 15.23 2.70
CA PHE A 126 -2.77 15.76 4.04
C PHE A 126 -1.50 16.06 4.83
N CYS A 127 -0.54 15.13 4.89
CA CYS A 127 0.70 15.32 5.63
C CYS A 127 1.58 16.47 5.07
N ASN A 128 1.51 16.71 3.76
CA ASN A 128 2.29 17.77 3.13
C ASN A 128 1.61 19.15 3.21
N LEU A 129 0.28 19.20 3.24
CA LEU A 129 -0.46 20.48 3.23
C LEU A 129 -0.88 20.95 4.64
N CYS A 130 -1.04 20.03 5.60
CA CYS A 130 -1.50 20.37 6.94
C CYS A 130 -0.32 20.48 7.92
N PRO A 131 -0.06 21.66 8.52
CA PRO A 131 1.04 21.85 9.48
C PRO A 131 0.89 21.00 10.75
N GLN A 132 -0.35 20.66 11.14
CA GLN A 132 -0.67 19.92 12.37
C GLN A 132 -0.83 18.41 12.13
N SER A 133 -0.55 17.94 10.93
CA SER A 133 -0.67 16.52 10.54
C SER A 133 0.05 15.57 11.48
N ALA A 134 1.23 15.96 12.00
CA ALA A 134 2.03 15.10 12.88
C ALA A 134 1.31 14.74 14.20
N ASP A 135 0.58 15.69 14.80
CA ASP A 135 -0.13 15.44 16.06
C ASP A 135 -1.42 14.63 15.83
N LEU A 136 -2.09 14.89 14.72
CA LEU A 136 -3.25 14.10 14.29
C LEU A 136 -2.86 12.66 13.96
N MET A 137 -1.74 12.44 13.28
CA MET A 137 -1.23 11.10 13.00
C MET A 137 -0.90 10.33 14.29
N LYS A 138 -0.31 10.99 15.31
CA LYS A 138 -0.09 10.37 16.61
C LYS A 138 -1.39 9.99 17.31
N ALA A 139 -2.43 10.82 17.19
CA ALA A 139 -3.74 10.52 17.76
C ALA A 139 -4.43 9.38 17.00
N ALA A 140 -4.35 9.37 15.68
CA ALA A 140 -4.85 8.29 14.83
C ALA A 140 -4.14 6.96 15.10
N ASP A 141 -2.82 6.94 15.29
CA ASP A 141 -2.04 5.74 15.66
C ASP A 141 -2.59 5.06 16.93
N LYS A 142 -3.00 5.85 17.92
CA LYS A 142 -3.60 5.32 19.15
C LYS A 142 -4.99 4.72 18.91
N TRP A 143 -5.78 5.35 18.06
CA TRP A 143 -7.14 4.91 17.74
C TRP A 143 -7.15 3.67 16.84
N THR A 144 -6.18 3.55 15.92
CA THR A 144 -6.08 2.42 15.00
C THR A 144 -5.51 1.15 15.64
N SER A 145 -4.84 1.26 16.78
CA SER A 145 -4.24 0.10 17.47
C SER A 145 -5.22 -1.06 17.72
N PRO A 146 -6.45 -0.84 18.23
CA PRO A 146 -7.44 -1.92 18.36
C PRO A 146 -7.90 -2.50 17.02
N LEU A 147 -7.94 -1.68 15.98
CA LEU A 147 -8.32 -2.13 14.63
C LEU A 147 -7.28 -3.09 14.05
N PHE A 148 -6.00 -2.84 14.29
CA PHE A 148 -4.95 -3.79 13.90
C PHE A 148 -5.10 -5.13 14.60
N ALA A 149 -5.40 -5.13 15.90
CA ALA A 149 -5.65 -6.38 16.62
C ALA A 149 -6.85 -7.14 16.03
N LEU A 150 -7.96 -6.44 15.76
CA LEU A 150 -9.14 -7.01 15.12
C LEU A 150 -8.83 -7.55 13.73
N PHE A 151 -8.09 -6.80 12.91
CA PHE A 151 -7.66 -7.22 11.58
C PHE A 151 -6.87 -8.53 11.62
N PHE A 152 -5.88 -8.65 12.52
CA PHE A 152 -5.11 -9.88 12.63
C PHE A 152 -5.92 -11.06 13.15
N VAL A 153 -6.87 -10.82 14.06
CA VAL A 153 -7.77 -11.87 14.55
C VAL A 153 -8.68 -12.37 13.44
N ILE A 154 -9.30 -11.48 12.66
CA ILE A 154 -10.16 -11.86 11.54
C ILE A 154 -9.35 -12.58 10.46
N SER A 155 -8.21 -12.03 10.06
CA SER A 155 -7.34 -12.66 9.06
C SER A 155 -6.85 -14.04 9.50
N GLY A 156 -6.58 -14.23 10.80
CA GLY A 156 -6.24 -15.53 11.35
C GLY A 156 -7.42 -16.50 11.38
N ALA A 157 -8.63 -16.00 11.62
CA ALA A 157 -9.86 -16.82 11.63
C ALA A 157 -10.26 -17.25 10.22
N GLU A 158 -9.99 -16.44 9.21
CA GLU A 158 -10.24 -16.76 7.79
C GLU A 158 -9.21 -17.72 7.19
N LEU A 159 -8.13 -18.02 7.92
CA LEU A 159 -7.09 -18.92 7.43
C LEU A 159 -7.60 -20.35 7.35
N GLU A 160 -7.76 -20.85 6.14
CA GLU A 160 -8.13 -22.25 5.87
C GLU A 160 -6.95 -23.19 6.11
N LEU A 161 -6.84 -23.75 7.31
CA LEU A 161 -5.75 -24.66 7.68
C LEU A 161 -5.72 -25.93 6.82
N GLY A 162 -6.86 -26.31 6.21
CA GLY A 162 -6.96 -27.42 5.27
C GLY A 162 -6.04 -27.33 4.06
N VAL A 163 -5.68 -26.11 3.66
CA VAL A 163 -4.76 -25.84 2.54
C VAL A 163 -3.37 -26.46 2.79
N PHE A 164 -2.92 -26.53 4.04
CA PHE A 164 -1.63 -27.13 4.40
C PHE A 164 -1.60 -28.67 4.30
N THR A 165 -2.75 -29.30 4.10
CA THR A 165 -2.84 -30.75 3.89
C THR A 165 -2.50 -31.14 2.45
N ASP A 166 -2.64 -30.23 1.50
CA ASP A 166 -2.29 -30.45 0.11
C ASP A 166 -0.80 -30.14 -0.13
N TRP A 167 -0.04 -31.20 -0.38
CA TRP A 167 1.39 -31.12 -0.60
C TRP A 167 1.77 -30.25 -1.81
N ALA A 168 0.95 -30.22 -2.85
CA ALA A 168 1.20 -29.39 -4.03
C ALA A 168 1.13 -27.90 -3.68
N ILE A 169 0.15 -27.49 -2.88
CA ILE A 169 -0.01 -26.09 -2.45
C ILE A 169 1.12 -25.66 -1.53
N VAL A 170 1.55 -26.56 -0.63
CA VAL A 170 2.71 -26.28 0.25
C VAL A 170 3.98 -26.08 -0.56
N CYS A 171 4.23 -26.92 -1.58
CA CYS A 171 5.38 -26.77 -2.46
C CYS A 171 5.35 -25.44 -3.23
N ILE A 172 4.20 -25.07 -3.78
CA ILE A 172 4.01 -23.78 -4.47
C ILE A 172 4.29 -22.62 -3.52
N GLY A 173 3.78 -22.68 -2.29
CA GLY A 173 4.02 -21.67 -1.26
C GLY A 173 5.50 -21.52 -0.92
N LEU A 174 6.24 -22.63 -0.75
CA LEU A 174 7.68 -22.60 -0.49
C LEU A 174 8.46 -22.01 -1.67
N VAL A 175 8.13 -22.40 -2.89
CA VAL A 175 8.75 -21.84 -4.11
C VAL A 175 8.49 -20.33 -4.19
N TYR A 176 7.25 -19.90 -3.94
CA TYR A 176 6.91 -18.47 -3.90
C TYR A 176 7.74 -17.70 -2.89
N ILE A 177 7.85 -18.20 -1.65
CA ILE A 177 8.63 -17.55 -0.58
C ILE A 177 10.11 -17.43 -0.97
N LEU A 178 10.69 -18.48 -1.55
CA LEU A 178 12.08 -18.49 -1.99
C LEU A 178 12.34 -17.48 -3.10
N PHE A 179 11.52 -17.50 -4.16
CA PHE A 179 11.69 -16.58 -5.29
C PHE A 179 11.42 -15.12 -4.88
N ARG A 180 10.43 -14.88 -4.04
CA ARG A 180 10.14 -13.54 -3.52
C ARG A 180 11.30 -13.02 -2.68
N SER A 181 11.82 -13.83 -1.76
CA SER A 181 12.95 -13.46 -0.90
C SER A 181 14.21 -13.20 -1.71
N ALA A 182 14.52 -14.09 -2.66
CA ALA A 182 15.64 -13.93 -3.57
C ALA A 182 15.50 -12.67 -4.43
N GLY A 183 14.33 -12.42 -5.00
CA GLY A 183 14.05 -11.24 -5.82
C GLY A 183 14.25 -9.93 -5.05
N LYS A 184 13.70 -9.84 -3.82
CA LYS A 184 13.88 -8.65 -2.96
C LYS A 184 15.35 -8.43 -2.59
N TYR A 185 16.04 -9.50 -2.18
CA TYR A 185 17.45 -9.40 -1.81
C TYR A 185 18.32 -9.00 -2.99
N ILE A 186 18.19 -9.69 -4.13
CA ILE A 186 18.97 -9.42 -5.34
C ILE A 186 18.65 -8.03 -5.89
N GLY A 187 17.38 -7.65 -5.93
CA GLY A 187 16.95 -6.32 -6.39
C GLY A 187 17.54 -5.20 -5.53
N ALA A 188 17.46 -5.31 -4.22
CA ALA A 188 18.03 -4.33 -3.29
C ALA A 188 19.56 -4.27 -3.38
N PHE A 189 20.22 -5.42 -3.49
CA PHE A 189 21.67 -5.51 -3.64
C PHE A 189 22.15 -4.90 -4.96
N ALA A 190 21.52 -5.27 -6.08
CA ALA A 190 21.86 -4.76 -7.40
C ALA A 190 21.65 -3.24 -7.50
N SER A 191 20.52 -2.74 -7.02
CA SER A 191 20.20 -1.31 -7.00
C SER A 191 21.19 -0.53 -6.15
N SER A 192 21.49 -0.99 -4.93
CA SER A 192 22.42 -0.34 -4.01
C SER A 192 23.84 -0.31 -4.57
N LYS A 193 24.25 -1.39 -5.24
CA LYS A 193 25.56 -1.47 -5.92
C LYS A 193 25.63 -0.55 -7.12
N TYR A 194 24.58 -0.49 -7.93
CA TYR A 194 24.50 0.40 -9.10
C TYR A 194 24.58 1.88 -8.68
N MET A 195 23.89 2.25 -7.60
CA MET A 195 23.88 3.60 -7.04
C MET A 195 25.13 3.92 -6.21
N LYS A 196 26.10 2.99 -6.14
CA LYS A 196 27.35 3.15 -5.36
C LYS A 196 27.11 3.53 -3.89
N CYS A 197 26.08 2.94 -3.30
CA CYS A 197 25.80 3.13 -1.88
C CYS A 197 26.89 2.52 -1.01
N GLY A 198 26.94 2.94 0.28
CA GLY A 198 27.92 2.40 1.22
C GLY A 198 27.79 0.88 1.41
N PRO A 199 28.88 0.19 1.80
CA PRO A 199 28.90 -1.27 1.91
C PRO A 199 27.86 -1.84 2.89
N GLU A 200 27.53 -1.08 3.92
CA GLU A 200 26.49 -1.44 4.89
C GLU A 200 25.10 -1.50 4.26
N ILE A 201 24.78 -0.53 3.41
CA ILE A 201 23.50 -0.48 2.69
C ILE A 201 23.39 -1.66 1.73
N CYS A 202 24.44 -1.91 0.94
CA CYS A 202 24.46 -3.04 0.00
C CYS A 202 24.26 -4.39 0.71
N LYS A 203 24.81 -4.56 1.92
CA LYS A 203 24.76 -5.82 2.66
C LYS A 203 23.43 -6.03 3.37
N TYR A 204 22.91 -5.00 4.01
CA TYR A 204 21.78 -5.17 4.96
C TYR A 204 20.43 -4.75 4.41
N LEU A 205 20.36 -3.86 3.39
CA LEU A 205 19.09 -3.37 2.86
C LEU A 205 18.18 -4.51 2.37
N GLY A 206 18.73 -5.47 1.62
CA GLY A 206 17.98 -6.62 1.13
C GLY A 206 17.39 -7.47 2.27
N ILE A 207 18.14 -7.67 3.34
CA ILE A 207 17.68 -8.45 4.49
C ILE A 207 16.57 -7.72 5.25
N THR A 208 16.67 -6.39 5.38
CA THR A 208 15.65 -5.59 6.07
C THR A 208 14.33 -5.48 5.30
N LEU A 209 14.33 -5.76 3.99
CA LEU A 209 13.13 -5.79 3.15
C LEU A 209 12.44 -7.17 3.12
N LEU A 210 13.05 -8.23 3.69
CA LEU A 210 12.45 -9.56 3.73
C LEU A 210 11.21 -9.65 4.64
N PRO A 211 11.23 -9.09 5.89
CA PRO A 211 10.05 -9.09 6.72
C PRO A 211 8.99 -8.16 6.12
N GLN A 212 7.85 -8.72 5.80
CA GLN A 212 6.69 -7.98 5.34
C GLN A 212 5.54 -8.33 6.26
N ALA A 213 5.43 -7.56 7.32
CA ALA A 213 4.20 -7.48 8.09
C ALA A 213 3.41 -6.32 7.49
N GLY A 214 2.29 -6.63 6.86
CA GLY A 214 1.45 -5.74 6.09
C GLY A 214 1.31 -4.34 6.61
#